data_49cb5b8b79559c7a360c1881829ddb45
#
_entry.id   49cb5b8b79559c7a360c1881829ddb45
#
_cell.length_a   1.000
_cell.length_b   1.000
_cell.length_c   1.000
_cell.angle_alpha   90.00
_cell.angle_beta   90.00
_cell.angle_gamma   90.00
#
_symmetry.space_group_name_H-M   'P 1'
#
loop_
_entity.id
_entity.type
_entity.pdbx_description
1 polymer ?
#
loop_
_entity_poly.entity_id
_entity_poly.type
_entity_poly.pdbx_seq_one_letter_code
_entity_poly.pdbx_strand_id
1 'polypeptide(L)'
;MPNQSVIVLDFGGQYNQLIARRVRECNVYCEVKPNTMTVDDLDIHRAQQILDRDHYGLKKVKDRILETLAVRKLAPDVKAQIICLVGPPGVGKTSIARSIAESLGRKYVRISLGGVRDEAEIRGHRRTYIGAMPGKIISAMITAKSSNPLMLLDEIDKLAGDFRGDPAAALLEALDPEQNSTFNDHFIDIPFDLSHVLFITTANDLGSIPGPLRDRMDVIELPSYTRVEKYNIARKHLLPKQLKACGLTGKVTMNQSALYGIIDGYTREAGVRNLERTITSVLRKCARKIASGEVESVAVTAAMLEELLGPRIVKPDFLNRTNAVGIANGLAWTSVGGETLPIEVQVMDNGTGKITVTGSLGDVMKESAQLAVTWVRVHAEEYGIDPERLKKCDLHIHAPEGAVPKDG
;
A
#
# COMPACT_ATOMS: atom_id res chain seq x y z
N MET A 1 -22.20 9.14 -32.08
CA MET A 1 -22.97 8.21 -31.23
C MET A 1 -22.01 7.09 -30.87
N PRO A 2 -21.91 6.63 -29.61
CA PRO A 2 -21.08 5.49 -29.30
C PRO A 2 -21.64 4.27 -30.02
N ASN A 3 -20.76 3.52 -30.70
CA ASN A 3 -21.15 2.27 -31.37
C ASN A 3 -21.63 1.29 -30.30
N GLN A 4 -22.93 1.11 -30.18
CA GLN A 4 -23.52 0.07 -29.35
C GLN A 4 -23.36 -1.26 -30.12
N SER A 5 -22.66 -2.21 -29.52
CA SER A 5 -22.54 -3.58 -30.01
C SER A 5 -23.20 -4.56 -29.04
N VAL A 6 -23.86 -5.58 -29.59
CA VAL A 6 -24.45 -6.66 -28.79
C VAL A 6 -23.68 -7.95 -29.06
N ILE A 7 -23.27 -8.63 -28.00
CA ILE A 7 -22.64 -9.95 -28.08
C ILE A 7 -23.69 -10.98 -27.67
N VAL A 8 -23.97 -11.95 -28.54
CA VAL A 8 -24.79 -13.12 -28.21
C VAL A 8 -23.88 -14.27 -27.84
N LEU A 9 -23.96 -14.73 -26.60
CA LEU A 9 -23.21 -15.89 -26.14
C LEU A 9 -23.90 -17.18 -26.56
N ASP A 10 -23.15 -18.07 -27.21
CA ASP A 10 -23.63 -19.36 -27.65
C ASP A 10 -23.44 -20.42 -26.55
N PHE A 11 -24.55 -20.84 -25.93
CA PHE A 11 -24.61 -21.93 -24.96
C PHE A 11 -25.02 -23.27 -25.60
N GLY A 12 -24.87 -23.41 -26.93
CA GLY A 12 -25.28 -24.63 -27.65
C GLY A 12 -26.76 -24.66 -28.02
N GLY A 13 -27.49 -23.54 -27.89
CA GLY A 13 -28.90 -23.44 -28.22
C GLY A 13 -29.12 -23.26 -29.75
N GLN A 14 -30.17 -23.87 -30.28
CA GLN A 14 -30.49 -23.83 -31.75
C GLN A 14 -30.86 -22.43 -32.25
N TYR A 15 -31.12 -21.45 -31.38
CA TYR A 15 -31.68 -20.14 -31.71
C TYR A 15 -30.68 -19.00 -31.71
N ASN A 16 -29.40 -19.23 -31.40
CA ASN A 16 -28.40 -18.15 -31.28
C ASN A 16 -28.22 -17.32 -32.53
N GLN A 17 -28.23 -17.97 -33.68
CA GLN A 17 -28.15 -17.30 -35.00
C GLN A 17 -29.40 -16.47 -35.31
N LEU A 18 -30.57 -16.94 -34.87
CA LEU A 18 -31.83 -16.20 -35.01
C LEU A 18 -31.87 -14.94 -34.16
N ILE A 19 -31.37 -15.04 -32.92
CA ILE A 19 -31.25 -13.89 -31.99
C ILE A 19 -30.29 -12.85 -32.60
N ALA A 20 -29.11 -13.29 -33.04
CA ALA A 20 -28.14 -12.40 -33.67
C ALA A 20 -28.67 -11.72 -34.91
N ARG A 21 -29.45 -12.45 -35.74
CA ARG A 21 -30.12 -11.90 -36.93
C ARG A 21 -31.14 -10.83 -36.55
N ARG A 22 -31.97 -11.07 -35.50
CA ARG A 22 -32.95 -10.09 -35.00
C ARG A 22 -32.31 -8.82 -34.49
N VAL A 23 -31.19 -8.93 -33.79
CA VAL A 23 -30.42 -7.78 -33.31
C VAL A 23 -29.85 -6.96 -34.46
N ARG A 24 -29.34 -7.61 -35.53
CA ARG A 24 -28.86 -6.93 -36.75
C ARG A 24 -29.97 -6.28 -37.55
N GLU A 25 -31.15 -6.87 -37.56
CA GLU A 25 -32.36 -6.27 -38.20
C GLU A 25 -32.76 -4.95 -37.50
N CYS A 26 -32.36 -4.75 -36.24
CA CYS A 26 -32.53 -3.48 -35.50
C CYS A 26 -31.38 -2.47 -35.75
N ASN A 27 -30.53 -2.67 -36.77
CA ASN A 27 -29.34 -1.85 -37.06
C ASN A 27 -28.32 -1.76 -35.91
N VAL A 28 -28.26 -2.78 -35.05
CA VAL A 28 -27.24 -2.90 -33.99
C VAL A 28 -26.22 -3.95 -34.41
N TYR A 29 -24.93 -3.59 -34.33
CA TYR A 29 -23.86 -4.55 -34.58
C TYR A 29 -23.94 -5.70 -33.61
N CYS A 30 -23.90 -6.96 -34.11
CA CYS A 30 -24.02 -8.14 -33.27
C CYS A 30 -23.05 -9.23 -33.70
N GLU A 31 -22.32 -9.77 -32.76
CA GLU A 31 -21.48 -10.93 -32.93
C GLU A 31 -21.98 -12.10 -32.05
N VAL A 32 -21.88 -13.32 -32.62
CA VAL A 32 -22.13 -14.56 -31.86
C VAL A 32 -20.77 -15.10 -31.42
N LYS A 33 -20.59 -15.27 -30.11
CA LYS A 33 -19.37 -15.78 -29.53
C LYS A 33 -19.66 -17.00 -28.67
N PRO A 34 -18.74 -17.97 -28.56
CA PRO A 34 -18.94 -19.12 -27.68
C PRO A 34 -19.09 -18.67 -26.22
N ASN A 35 -19.86 -19.41 -25.44
CA ASN A 35 -20.05 -19.16 -24.01
C ASN A 35 -18.76 -19.28 -23.18
N THR A 36 -17.77 -19.98 -23.72
CA THR A 36 -16.41 -20.09 -23.18
C THR A 36 -15.58 -18.83 -23.39
N MET A 37 -16.10 -17.85 -24.14
CA MET A 37 -15.42 -16.59 -24.34
C MET A 37 -15.44 -15.81 -23.03
N THR A 38 -14.31 -15.82 -22.35
CA THR A 38 -14.03 -14.85 -21.28
C THR A 38 -13.94 -13.46 -21.92
N VAL A 39 -14.56 -12.46 -21.30
CA VAL A 39 -14.44 -11.03 -21.70
C VAL A 39 -13.04 -10.53 -21.31
N ASP A 40 -12.01 -11.31 -21.59
CA ASP A 40 -10.61 -11.01 -21.33
C ASP A 40 -9.93 -10.54 -22.62
N ASP A 41 -10.55 -9.59 -23.33
CA ASP A 41 -9.80 -8.72 -24.25
C ASP A 41 -9.01 -7.75 -23.39
N LEU A 42 -7.96 -8.29 -22.74
CA LEU A 42 -7.02 -7.52 -21.96
C LEU A 42 -6.31 -6.54 -22.89
N ASP A 43 -6.80 -5.32 -22.95
CA ASP A 43 -6.10 -4.23 -23.61
C ASP A 43 -5.06 -3.66 -22.64
N ILE A 44 -3.78 -4.05 -22.85
CA ILE A 44 -2.65 -3.58 -22.05
C ILE A 44 -2.56 -2.04 -22.08
N HIS A 45 -2.87 -1.40 -23.20
CA HIS A 45 -2.88 0.06 -23.30
C HIS A 45 -3.99 0.66 -22.43
N ARG A 46 -5.17 0.06 -22.42
CA ARG A 46 -6.26 0.47 -21.52
C ARG A 46 -5.88 0.27 -20.06
N ALA A 47 -5.23 -0.85 -19.70
CA ALA A 47 -4.76 -1.09 -18.35
C ALA A 47 -3.75 -0.03 -17.91
N GLN A 48 -2.80 0.33 -18.77
CA GLN A 48 -1.84 1.39 -18.52
C GLN A 48 -2.53 2.74 -18.31
N GLN A 49 -3.48 3.11 -19.17
CA GLN A 49 -4.23 4.36 -19.06
C GLN A 49 -5.01 4.46 -17.74
N ILE A 50 -5.64 3.37 -17.29
CA ILE A 50 -6.38 3.33 -16.02
C ILE A 50 -5.42 3.48 -14.85
N LEU A 51 -4.29 2.74 -14.84
CA LEU A 51 -3.29 2.85 -13.79
C LEU A 51 -2.66 4.25 -13.74
N ASP A 52 -2.44 4.90 -14.89
CA ASP A 52 -1.89 6.25 -14.95
C ASP A 52 -2.91 7.32 -14.54
N ARG A 53 -4.18 7.10 -14.86
CA ARG A 53 -5.28 7.96 -14.42
C ARG A 53 -5.44 7.95 -12.91
N ASP A 54 -5.38 6.76 -12.27
CA ASP A 54 -5.75 6.57 -10.88
C ASP A 54 -4.58 6.70 -9.91
N HIS A 55 -3.35 6.47 -10.38
CA HIS A 55 -2.15 6.43 -9.53
C HIS A 55 -1.04 7.33 -10.07
N TYR A 56 -0.61 8.28 -9.25
CA TYR A 56 0.53 9.12 -9.59
C TYR A 56 1.85 8.39 -9.31
N GLY A 57 2.81 8.52 -10.21
CA GLY A 57 4.13 7.87 -10.04
C GLY A 57 4.09 6.35 -10.14
N LEU A 58 4.83 5.66 -9.28
CA LEU A 58 4.88 4.18 -9.18
C LEU A 58 5.21 3.48 -10.52
N LYS A 59 6.07 4.08 -11.37
CA LYS A 59 6.34 3.56 -12.72
C LYS A 59 6.76 2.09 -12.69
N LYS A 60 7.76 1.72 -11.90
CA LYS A 60 8.25 0.33 -11.80
C LYS A 60 7.16 -0.64 -11.37
N VAL A 61 6.29 -0.24 -10.44
CA VAL A 61 5.14 -1.06 -9.96
C VAL A 61 4.14 -1.28 -11.09
N LYS A 62 3.77 -0.21 -11.81
CA LYS A 62 2.86 -0.29 -12.95
C LYS A 62 3.42 -1.16 -14.08
N ASP A 63 4.68 -0.97 -14.44
CA ASP A 63 5.35 -1.76 -15.47
C ASP A 63 5.32 -3.26 -15.07
N ARG A 64 5.65 -3.61 -13.82
CA ARG A 64 5.60 -4.99 -13.33
C ARG A 64 4.20 -5.59 -13.37
N ILE A 65 3.18 -4.81 -12.98
CA ILE A 65 1.77 -5.23 -13.09
C ILE A 65 1.41 -5.50 -14.55
N LEU A 66 1.76 -4.60 -15.47
CA LEU A 66 1.47 -4.77 -16.90
C LEU A 66 2.19 -5.98 -17.50
N GLU A 67 3.45 -6.25 -17.10
CA GLU A 67 4.18 -7.45 -17.48
C GLU A 67 3.45 -8.72 -17.04
N THR A 68 3.04 -8.80 -15.77
CA THR A 68 2.29 -9.95 -15.24
C THR A 68 0.96 -10.16 -15.97
N LEU A 69 0.24 -9.07 -16.25
CA LEU A 69 -1.00 -9.11 -17.02
C LEU A 69 -0.76 -9.54 -18.48
N ALA A 70 0.34 -9.10 -19.10
CA ALA A 70 0.70 -9.47 -20.47
C ALA A 70 1.02 -10.96 -20.57
N VAL A 71 1.79 -11.52 -19.64
CA VAL A 71 2.07 -12.97 -19.58
C VAL A 71 0.77 -13.75 -19.47
N ARG A 72 -0.14 -13.32 -18.61
CA ARG A 72 -1.45 -13.98 -18.43
C ARG A 72 -2.33 -13.92 -19.70
N LYS A 73 -2.20 -12.86 -20.49
CA LYS A 73 -2.89 -12.76 -21.79
C LYS A 73 -2.31 -13.73 -22.84
N LEU A 74 -0.98 -13.81 -22.88
CA LEU A 74 -0.28 -14.62 -23.90
C LEU A 74 -0.32 -16.12 -23.59
N ALA A 75 -0.38 -16.48 -22.32
CA ALA A 75 -0.33 -17.86 -21.84
C ALA A 75 -1.44 -18.09 -20.78
N PRO A 76 -2.72 -18.10 -21.18
CA PRO A 76 -3.85 -18.26 -20.23
C PRO A 76 -3.85 -19.59 -19.50
N ASP A 77 -3.27 -20.65 -20.11
CA ASP A 77 -3.17 -21.98 -19.54
C ASP A 77 -1.99 -22.15 -18.58
N VAL A 78 -1.06 -21.19 -18.56
CA VAL A 78 0.06 -21.22 -17.62
C VAL A 78 -0.44 -20.80 -16.25
N LYS A 79 -0.15 -21.63 -15.26
CA LYS A 79 -0.46 -21.36 -13.85
C LYS A 79 0.25 -20.08 -13.40
N ALA A 80 -0.48 -18.97 -13.41
CA ALA A 80 0.08 -17.67 -13.05
C ALA A 80 0.30 -17.58 -11.54
N GLN A 81 1.44 -17.02 -11.14
CA GLN A 81 1.72 -16.68 -9.76
C GLN A 81 0.71 -15.62 -9.26
N ILE A 82 0.47 -15.64 -7.96
CA ILE A 82 -0.43 -14.71 -7.28
C ILE A 82 0.28 -13.37 -7.10
N ILE A 83 -0.30 -12.29 -7.56
CA ILE A 83 0.28 -10.95 -7.34
C ILE A 83 0.14 -10.59 -5.86
N CYS A 84 1.26 -10.30 -5.20
CA CYS A 84 1.30 -9.81 -3.83
C CYS A 84 1.84 -8.38 -3.79
N LEU A 85 0.98 -7.43 -3.40
CA LEU A 85 1.35 -6.02 -3.24
C LEU A 85 1.84 -5.78 -1.80
N VAL A 86 3.14 -5.58 -1.63
CA VAL A 86 3.77 -5.37 -0.31
C VAL A 86 4.19 -3.91 -0.16
N GLY A 87 4.06 -3.36 1.04
CA GLY A 87 4.53 -2.01 1.34
C GLY A 87 3.80 -1.36 2.51
N PRO A 88 4.23 -0.20 2.95
CA PRO A 88 3.68 0.45 4.13
C PRO A 88 2.19 0.81 3.96
N PRO A 89 1.48 1.07 5.08
CA PRO A 89 0.07 1.43 5.01
C PRO A 89 -0.12 2.78 4.29
N GLY A 90 -1.20 2.87 3.49
CA GLY A 90 -1.57 4.11 2.81
C GLY A 90 -0.86 4.40 1.48
N VAL A 91 -0.04 3.48 0.95
CA VAL A 91 0.61 3.64 -0.37
C VAL A 91 -0.28 3.26 -1.56
N GLY A 92 -1.52 2.82 -1.31
CA GLY A 92 -2.49 2.59 -2.39
C GLY A 92 -2.63 1.15 -2.85
N LYS A 93 -2.13 0.13 -2.12
CA LYS A 93 -2.25 -1.30 -2.47
C LYS A 93 -3.67 -1.71 -2.87
N THR A 94 -4.65 -1.43 -2.02
CA THR A 94 -6.06 -1.76 -2.26
C THR A 94 -6.66 -1.01 -3.45
N SER A 95 -6.24 0.24 -3.69
CA SER A 95 -6.71 1.02 -4.85
C SER A 95 -6.11 0.53 -6.17
N ILE A 96 -4.84 0.10 -6.18
CA ILE A 96 -4.20 -0.53 -7.34
C ILE A 96 -4.94 -1.80 -7.74
N ALA A 97 -5.28 -2.69 -6.79
CA ALA A 97 -6.05 -3.89 -7.08
C ALA A 97 -7.42 -3.58 -7.70
N ARG A 98 -8.08 -2.50 -7.26
CA ARG A 98 -9.33 -2.04 -7.87
C ARG A 98 -9.14 -1.54 -9.30
N SER A 99 -8.09 -0.77 -9.57
CA SER A 99 -7.77 -0.29 -10.92
C SER A 99 -7.40 -1.45 -11.87
N ILE A 100 -6.74 -2.50 -11.36
CA ILE A 100 -6.51 -3.74 -12.11
C ILE A 100 -7.85 -4.40 -12.45
N ALA A 101 -8.77 -4.52 -11.49
CA ALA A 101 -10.09 -5.11 -11.75
C ALA A 101 -10.87 -4.32 -12.82
N GLU A 102 -10.84 -2.98 -12.76
CA GLU A 102 -11.46 -2.10 -13.75
C GLU A 102 -10.85 -2.30 -15.14
N SER A 103 -9.51 -2.40 -15.21
CA SER A 103 -8.81 -2.59 -16.48
C SER A 103 -9.13 -3.92 -17.17
N LEU A 104 -9.39 -4.95 -16.36
CA LEU A 104 -9.78 -6.28 -16.82
C LEU A 104 -11.29 -6.42 -17.07
N GLY A 105 -12.10 -5.41 -16.74
CA GLY A 105 -13.55 -5.51 -16.76
C GLY A 105 -14.13 -6.52 -15.75
N ARG A 106 -13.35 -6.94 -14.74
CA ARG A 106 -13.74 -7.93 -13.73
C ARG A 106 -14.45 -7.28 -12.55
N LYS A 107 -15.37 -8.01 -11.95
CA LYS A 107 -15.97 -7.60 -10.67
C LYS A 107 -14.91 -7.63 -9.58
N TYR A 108 -14.86 -6.59 -8.76
CA TYR A 108 -13.93 -6.47 -7.64
C TYR A 108 -14.61 -6.86 -6.34
N VAL A 109 -14.02 -7.77 -5.59
CA VAL A 109 -14.41 -8.11 -4.23
C VAL A 109 -13.20 -8.11 -3.31
N ARG A 110 -13.40 -7.75 -2.05
CA ARG A 110 -12.34 -7.67 -1.04
C ARG A 110 -12.69 -8.55 0.15
N ILE A 111 -11.73 -9.36 0.57
CA ILE A 111 -11.75 -10.13 1.82
C ILE A 111 -10.66 -9.56 2.73
N SER A 112 -11.01 -9.11 3.93
CA SER A 112 -10.02 -8.76 4.94
C SER A 112 -9.63 -10.02 5.70
N LEU A 113 -8.33 -10.32 5.70
CA LEU A 113 -7.75 -11.45 6.42
C LEU A 113 -7.20 -11.03 7.79
N GLY A 114 -7.11 -9.73 8.05
CA GLY A 114 -6.67 -9.22 9.36
C GLY A 114 -7.63 -9.65 10.47
N GLY A 115 -7.10 -10.46 11.40
CA GLY A 115 -7.87 -11.00 12.52
C GLY A 115 -8.54 -12.35 12.29
N VAL A 116 -8.38 -12.95 11.10
CA VAL A 116 -8.79 -14.34 10.84
C VAL A 116 -7.87 -15.29 11.62
N ARG A 117 -8.47 -16.16 12.44
CA ARG A 117 -7.76 -17.12 13.29
C ARG A 117 -8.19 -18.55 13.08
N ASP A 118 -9.40 -18.75 12.57
CA ASP A 118 -10.03 -20.06 12.38
C ASP A 118 -10.08 -20.38 10.87
N GLU A 119 -9.66 -21.60 10.51
CA GLU A 119 -9.77 -22.16 9.17
C GLU A 119 -11.23 -22.11 8.67
N ALA A 120 -12.19 -22.34 9.57
CA ALA A 120 -13.60 -22.32 9.24
C ALA A 120 -14.09 -20.94 8.74
N GLU A 121 -13.40 -19.84 9.06
CA GLU A 121 -13.74 -18.54 8.45
C GLU A 121 -13.45 -18.52 6.93
N ILE A 122 -12.46 -19.30 6.46
CA ILE A 122 -12.09 -19.40 5.04
C ILE A 122 -12.94 -20.45 4.33
N ARG A 123 -13.04 -21.65 4.93
CA ARG A 123 -13.71 -22.86 4.35
C ARG A 123 -15.16 -23.04 4.76
N GLY A 124 -15.72 -22.18 5.64
CA GLY A 124 -17.07 -22.33 6.15
C GLY A 124 -17.22 -23.37 7.26
N HIS A 125 -18.36 -23.35 7.90
CA HIS A 125 -18.74 -24.28 8.95
C HIS A 125 -19.66 -25.38 8.40
N ARG A 126 -19.46 -26.63 8.84
CA ARG A 126 -20.34 -27.76 8.43
C ARG A 126 -21.81 -27.45 8.77
N ARG A 127 -22.72 -27.76 7.87
CA ARG A 127 -24.17 -27.51 8.01
C ARG A 127 -24.84 -28.11 9.26
N THR A 128 -24.16 -29.06 9.90
CA THR A 128 -24.63 -29.71 11.13
C THR A 128 -24.57 -28.80 12.36
N TYR A 129 -23.83 -27.69 12.30
CA TYR A 129 -23.71 -26.77 13.42
C TYR A 129 -24.75 -25.65 13.34
N ILE A 130 -25.30 -25.27 14.51
CA ILE A 130 -26.18 -24.08 14.62
C ILE A 130 -25.38 -22.82 14.26
N GLY A 131 -25.90 -22.05 13.31
CA GLY A 131 -25.20 -20.85 12.81
C GLY A 131 -24.18 -21.12 11.73
N ALA A 132 -24.18 -22.33 11.12
CA ALA A 132 -23.31 -22.64 9.99
C ALA A 132 -23.50 -21.64 8.85
N MET A 133 -22.38 -21.22 8.26
CA MET A 133 -22.34 -20.28 7.14
C MET A 133 -21.21 -20.65 6.17
N PRO A 134 -21.31 -20.25 4.88
CA PRO A 134 -20.23 -20.43 3.93
C PRO A 134 -18.99 -19.63 4.36
N GLY A 135 -17.83 -20.10 3.93
CA GLY A 135 -16.57 -19.40 4.14
C GLY A 135 -16.51 -18.05 3.42
N LYS A 136 -15.53 -17.23 3.81
CA LYS A 136 -15.33 -15.89 3.25
C LYS A 136 -15.12 -15.90 1.73
N ILE A 137 -14.45 -16.92 1.18
CA ILE A 137 -14.22 -17.04 -0.27
C ILE A 137 -15.54 -17.24 -1.01
N ILE A 138 -16.35 -18.19 -0.60
CA ILE A 138 -17.67 -18.44 -1.22
C ILE A 138 -18.61 -17.25 -1.02
N SER A 139 -18.62 -16.66 0.17
CA SER A 139 -19.40 -15.45 0.44
C SER A 139 -19.02 -14.28 -0.47
N ALA A 140 -17.71 -14.15 -0.79
CA ALA A 140 -17.22 -13.16 -1.74
C ALA A 140 -17.64 -13.48 -3.18
N MET A 141 -17.65 -14.76 -3.59
CA MET A 141 -18.17 -15.19 -4.89
C MET A 141 -19.67 -14.86 -5.05
N ILE A 142 -20.46 -15.12 -4.02
CA ILE A 142 -21.89 -14.74 -4.00
C ILE A 142 -22.07 -13.23 -4.15
N THR A 143 -21.22 -12.44 -3.48
CA THR A 143 -21.25 -10.97 -3.56
C THR A 143 -20.82 -10.47 -4.94
N ALA A 144 -19.83 -11.09 -5.55
CA ALA A 144 -19.33 -10.74 -6.88
C ALA A 144 -20.36 -10.99 -7.97
N LYS A 145 -21.23 -12.00 -7.82
CA LYS A 145 -22.17 -12.47 -8.85
C LYS A 145 -21.48 -12.71 -10.20
N SER A 146 -20.28 -13.24 -10.17
CA SER A 146 -19.44 -13.54 -11.33
C SER A 146 -18.58 -14.76 -11.01
N SER A 147 -18.30 -15.61 -12.00
CA SER A 147 -17.39 -16.76 -11.86
C SER A 147 -15.92 -16.37 -11.95
N ASN A 148 -15.61 -15.18 -12.48
CA ASN A 148 -14.25 -14.69 -12.75
C ASN A 148 -13.92 -13.34 -12.10
N PRO A 149 -14.27 -13.09 -10.82
CA PRO A 149 -13.98 -11.81 -10.19
C PRO A 149 -12.47 -11.64 -9.97
N LEU A 150 -12.06 -10.39 -9.72
CA LEU A 150 -10.81 -10.12 -9.02
C LEU A 150 -11.11 -10.12 -7.52
N MET A 151 -10.47 -11.02 -6.79
CA MET A 151 -10.61 -11.16 -5.35
C MET A 151 -9.36 -10.66 -4.65
N LEU A 152 -9.50 -9.56 -3.90
CA LEU A 152 -8.42 -9.02 -3.10
C LEU A 152 -8.44 -9.64 -1.70
N LEU A 153 -7.38 -10.33 -1.35
CA LEU A 153 -7.09 -10.83 -0.02
C LEU A 153 -6.22 -9.81 0.72
N ASP A 154 -6.83 -8.99 1.54
CA ASP A 154 -6.19 -7.84 2.16
C ASP A 154 -5.62 -8.18 3.53
N GLU A 155 -4.39 -7.72 3.83
CA GLU A 155 -3.68 -7.94 5.09
C GLU A 155 -3.34 -9.41 5.37
N ILE A 156 -2.76 -10.12 4.37
CA ILE A 156 -2.36 -11.53 4.51
C ILE A 156 -1.24 -11.73 5.54
N ASP A 157 -0.45 -10.71 5.79
CA ASP A 157 0.61 -10.65 6.83
C ASP A 157 0.05 -10.69 8.26
N LYS A 158 -1.26 -10.52 8.44
CA LYS A 158 -1.93 -10.54 9.74
C LYS A 158 -2.69 -11.83 10.02
N LEU A 159 -2.47 -12.85 9.22
CA LEU A 159 -2.98 -14.19 9.51
C LEU A 159 -2.30 -14.72 10.77
N ALA A 160 -3.09 -15.08 11.77
CA ALA A 160 -2.59 -15.70 12.98
C ALA A 160 -3.07 -17.15 13.02
N GLY A 161 -2.14 -18.11 13.06
CA GLY A 161 -2.47 -19.49 13.40
C GLY A 161 -2.83 -19.58 14.89
N ASP A 162 -3.94 -20.25 15.22
CA ASP A 162 -4.36 -20.57 16.57
C ASP A 162 -4.55 -22.09 16.71
N PHE A 163 -4.72 -22.60 17.91
CA PHE A 163 -5.00 -24.02 18.20
C PHE A 163 -6.25 -24.59 17.50
N ARG A 164 -7.04 -23.77 16.82
CA ARG A 164 -8.31 -24.12 16.17
C ARG A 164 -8.21 -24.37 14.66
N GLY A 165 -7.02 -24.39 14.09
CA GLY A 165 -6.80 -24.63 12.67
C GLY A 165 -5.74 -23.72 12.06
N ASP A 166 -5.39 -24.01 10.81
CA ASP A 166 -4.41 -23.24 10.04
C ASP A 166 -5.09 -22.51 8.87
N PRO A 167 -5.49 -21.24 9.04
CA PRO A 167 -6.05 -20.45 7.95
C PRO A 167 -5.12 -20.31 6.74
N ALA A 168 -3.81 -20.41 6.95
CA ALA A 168 -2.83 -20.35 5.86
C ALA A 168 -2.90 -21.61 4.98
N ALA A 169 -3.13 -22.78 5.57
CA ALA A 169 -3.34 -24.02 4.80
C ALA A 169 -4.62 -23.95 3.96
N ALA A 170 -5.72 -23.41 4.52
CA ALA A 170 -6.95 -23.23 3.77
C ALA A 170 -6.78 -22.25 2.59
N LEU A 171 -6.00 -21.18 2.78
CA LEU A 171 -5.69 -20.24 1.72
C LEU A 171 -4.77 -20.86 0.66
N LEU A 172 -3.83 -21.73 1.06
CA LEU A 172 -2.98 -22.45 0.10
C LEU A 172 -3.81 -23.23 -0.91
N GLU A 173 -4.83 -23.99 -0.46
CA GLU A 173 -5.73 -24.72 -1.37
C GLU A 173 -6.47 -23.78 -2.33
N ALA A 174 -7.00 -22.67 -1.84
CA ALA A 174 -7.72 -21.69 -2.68
C ALA A 174 -6.80 -20.97 -3.67
N LEU A 175 -5.55 -20.76 -3.29
CA LEU A 175 -4.59 -19.97 -4.06
C LEU A 175 -3.72 -20.84 -4.97
N ASP A 176 -3.60 -22.14 -4.69
CA ASP A 176 -2.82 -23.06 -5.51
C ASP A 176 -3.55 -23.39 -6.80
N PRO A 177 -3.02 -23.02 -7.98
CA PRO A 177 -3.64 -23.34 -9.26
C PRO A 177 -3.81 -24.84 -9.53
N GLU A 178 -3.12 -25.72 -8.78
CA GLU A 178 -3.27 -27.17 -8.89
C GLU A 178 -4.47 -27.70 -8.13
N GLN A 179 -4.92 -27.00 -7.10
CA GLN A 179 -5.96 -27.43 -6.18
C GLN A 179 -7.22 -26.57 -6.24
N ASN A 180 -7.11 -25.32 -6.69
CA ASN A 180 -8.20 -24.35 -6.63
C ASN A 180 -9.41 -24.69 -7.51
N SER A 181 -9.27 -25.57 -8.50
CA SER A 181 -10.39 -26.05 -9.31
C SER A 181 -11.35 -26.96 -8.53
N THR A 182 -10.89 -27.49 -7.40
CA THR A 182 -11.66 -28.41 -6.54
C THR A 182 -11.74 -27.90 -5.11
N PHE A 183 -11.73 -26.58 -4.91
CA PHE A 183 -11.81 -25.97 -3.59
C PHE A 183 -13.05 -26.46 -2.82
N ASN A 184 -12.85 -26.94 -1.60
CA ASN A 184 -13.92 -27.49 -0.79
C ASN A 184 -14.31 -26.54 0.36
N ASP A 185 -15.54 -26.00 0.28
CA ASP A 185 -16.15 -25.27 1.37
C ASP A 185 -17.05 -26.23 2.18
N HIS A 186 -16.82 -26.31 3.48
CA HIS A 186 -17.51 -27.26 4.37
C HIS A 186 -19.03 -26.99 4.51
N PHE A 187 -19.49 -25.75 4.21
CA PHE A 187 -20.90 -25.44 4.20
C PHE A 187 -21.58 -25.91 2.92
N ILE A 188 -20.94 -25.74 1.77
CA ILE A 188 -21.48 -26.18 0.48
C ILE A 188 -21.32 -27.69 0.32
N ASP A 189 -20.18 -28.24 0.76
CA ASP A 189 -19.81 -29.65 0.69
C ASP A 189 -19.83 -30.23 -0.74
N ILE A 190 -19.51 -29.36 -1.70
CA ILE A 190 -19.36 -29.69 -3.13
C ILE A 190 -18.11 -28.95 -3.63
N PRO A 191 -17.23 -29.60 -4.41
CA PRO A 191 -16.09 -28.94 -5.01
C PRO A 191 -16.51 -27.72 -5.82
N PHE A 192 -15.83 -26.60 -5.60
CA PHE A 192 -16.09 -25.34 -6.27
C PHE A 192 -14.87 -24.89 -7.07
N ASP A 193 -15.05 -24.56 -8.35
CA ASP A 193 -13.96 -24.16 -9.23
C ASP A 193 -13.62 -22.67 -9.06
N LEU A 194 -12.43 -22.38 -8.53
CA LEU A 194 -11.86 -21.05 -8.37
C LEU A 194 -10.80 -20.73 -9.42
N SER A 195 -10.56 -21.58 -10.43
CA SER A 195 -9.49 -21.41 -11.42
C SER A 195 -9.63 -20.13 -12.25
N HIS A 196 -10.85 -19.63 -12.42
CA HIS A 196 -11.15 -18.39 -13.13
C HIS A 196 -11.03 -17.13 -12.29
N VAL A 197 -10.88 -17.24 -10.97
CA VAL A 197 -10.74 -16.12 -10.05
C VAL A 197 -9.32 -15.54 -10.15
N LEU A 198 -9.21 -14.22 -10.27
CA LEU A 198 -7.93 -13.54 -10.16
C LEU A 198 -7.69 -13.14 -8.72
N PHE A 199 -6.77 -13.82 -8.04
CA PHE A 199 -6.38 -13.48 -6.68
C PHE A 199 -5.26 -12.43 -6.69
N ILE A 200 -5.43 -11.39 -5.89
CA ILE A 200 -4.39 -10.43 -5.52
C ILE A 200 -4.33 -10.39 -4.00
N THR A 201 -3.13 -10.38 -3.44
CA THR A 201 -2.93 -10.27 -2.00
C THR A 201 -2.28 -8.94 -1.64
N THR A 202 -2.47 -8.47 -0.42
CA THR A 202 -1.74 -7.32 0.11
C THR A 202 -1.10 -7.65 1.44
N ALA A 203 0.09 -7.11 1.69
CA ALA A 203 0.77 -7.20 2.96
C ALA A 203 1.44 -5.86 3.31
N ASN A 204 1.68 -5.61 4.58
CA ASN A 204 2.52 -4.48 4.99
C ASN A 204 3.97 -4.92 5.17
N ASP A 205 4.18 -6.15 5.61
CA ASP A 205 5.49 -6.75 5.83
C ASP A 205 5.56 -8.13 5.18
N LEU A 206 6.60 -8.34 4.38
CA LEU A 206 6.84 -9.60 3.68
C LEU A 206 7.27 -10.71 4.64
N GLY A 207 8.03 -10.36 5.68
CA GLY A 207 8.56 -11.30 6.66
C GLY A 207 7.49 -12.02 7.49
N SER A 208 6.34 -11.38 7.64
CA SER A 208 5.20 -11.92 8.40
C SER A 208 4.29 -12.86 7.58
N ILE A 209 4.53 -13.01 6.27
CA ILE A 209 3.78 -13.94 5.42
C ILE A 209 4.33 -15.36 5.61
N PRO A 210 3.47 -16.37 5.86
CA PRO A 210 3.90 -17.76 5.92
C PRO A 210 4.67 -18.20 4.68
N GLY A 211 5.84 -18.85 4.89
CA GLY A 211 6.75 -19.26 3.81
C GLY A 211 6.07 -19.96 2.63
N PRO A 212 5.25 -21.01 2.84
CA PRO A 212 4.58 -21.72 1.75
C PRO A 212 3.65 -20.85 0.89
N LEU A 213 3.03 -19.82 1.47
CA LEU A 213 2.22 -18.84 0.72
C LEU A 213 3.12 -17.91 -0.08
N ARG A 214 4.20 -17.40 0.54
CA ARG A 214 5.13 -16.47 -0.09
C ARG A 214 5.79 -17.04 -1.33
N ASP A 215 6.15 -18.32 -1.30
CA ASP A 215 6.84 -19.01 -2.41
C ASP A 215 5.96 -19.13 -3.68
N ARG A 216 4.65 -18.94 -3.56
CA ARG A 216 3.69 -18.93 -4.67
C ARG A 216 3.33 -17.54 -5.16
N MET A 217 3.92 -16.50 -4.57
CA MET A 217 3.56 -15.10 -4.85
C MET A 217 4.60 -14.40 -5.72
N ASP A 218 4.12 -13.64 -6.69
CA ASP A 218 4.89 -12.61 -7.39
C ASP A 218 4.81 -11.33 -6.57
N VAL A 219 5.89 -11.03 -5.83
CA VAL A 219 5.94 -9.91 -4.89
C VAL A 219 6.26 -8.62 -5.63
N ILE A 220 5.38 -7.64 -5.50
CA ILE A 220 5.55 -6.29 -6.02
C ILE A 220 5.60 -5.31 -4.85
N GLU A 221 6.79 -4.75 -4.61
CA GLU A 221 7.00 -3.81 -3.52
C GLU A 221 6.57 -2.39 -3.90
N LEU A 222 5.72 -1.79 -3.08
CA LEU A 222 5.30 -0.41 -3.18
C LEU A 222 6.14 0.45 -2.21
N PRO A 223 6.99 1.34 -2.72
CA PRO A 223 7.80 2.20 -1.86
C PRO A 223 6.96 3.28 -1.16
N SER A 224 7.54 3.90 -0.14
CA SER A 224 7.01 5.12 0.46
C SER A 224 7.02 6.27 -0.56
N TYR A 225 6.06 7.19 -0.41
CA TYR A 225 5.98 8.38 -1.26
C TYR A 225 6.89 9.49 -0.79
N THR A 226 7.61 10.09 -1.73
CA THR A 226 8.35 11.33 -1.50
C THR A 226 7.41 12.51 -1.25
N ARG A 227 7.92 13.58 -0.66
CA ARG A 227 7.19 14.83 -0.43
C ARG A 227 6.52 15.37 -1.70
N VAL A 228 7.21 15.30 -2.84
CA VAL A 228 6.70 15.77 -4.14
C VAL A 228 5.59 14.86 -4.67
N GLU A 229 5.73 13.56 -4.51
CA GLU A 229 4.68 12.59 -4.88
C GLU A 229 3.42 12.77 -4.03
N LYS A 230 3.56 12.92 -2.69
CA LYS A 230 2.44 13.21 -1.79
C LYS A 230 1.67 14.47 -2.21
N TYR A 231 2.39 15.54 -2.58
CA TYR A 231 1.77 16.76 -3.09
C TYR A 231 0.96 16.50 -4.38
N ASN A 232 1.55 15.81 -5.34
CA ASN A 232 0.86 15.52 -6.60
C ASN A 232 -0.35 14.60 -6.42
N ILE A 233 -0.25 13.58 -5.55
CA ILE A 233 -1.36 12.71 -5.17
C ILE A 233 -2.46 13.54 -4.48
N ALA A 234 -2.09 14.39 -3.54
CA ALA A 234 -3.04 15.25 -2.85
C ALA A 234 -3.79 16.15 -3.83
N ARG A 235 -3.06 16.84 -4.72
CA ARG A 235 -3.63 17.77 -5.69
C ARG A 235 -4.51 17.09 -6.72
N LYS A 236 -4.06 15.96 -7.31
CA LYS A 236 -4.73 15.32 -8.44
C LYS A 236 -5.87 14.38 -8.03
N HIS A 237 -5.74 13.74 -6.87
CA HIS A 237 -6.65 12.65 -6.48
C HIS A 237 -7.38 12.94 -5.17
N LEU A 238 -6.67 13.26 -4.07
CA LEU A 238 -7.31 13.37 -2.76
C LEU A 238 -8.19 14.61 -2.63
N LEU A 239 -7.67 15.76 -2.99
CA LEU A 239 -8.41 17.04 -2.85
C LEU A 239 -9.69 17.06 -3.70
N PRO A 240 -9.69 16.74 -5.01
CA PRO A 240 -10.91 16.69 -5.79
C PRO A 240 -11.94 15.69 -5.27
N LYS A 241 -11.48 14.50 -4.84
CA LYS A 241 -12.33 13.47 -4.24
C LYS A 241 -13.01 13.96 -2.97
N GLN A 242 -12.25 14.61 -2.07
CA GLN A 242 -12.76 15.08 -0.79
C GLN A 242 -13.64 16.34 -0.94
N LEU A 243 -13.33 17.23 -1.87
CA LEU A 243 -14.19 18.37 -2.21
C LEU A 243 -15.57 17.90 -2.69
N LYS A 244 -15.61 16.89 -3.55
CA LYS A 244 -16.87 16.29 -4.02
C LYS A 244 -17.63 15.61 -2.86
N ALA A 245 -16.93 14.85 -2.03
CA ALA A 245 -17.54 14.16 -0.89
C ALA A 245 -18.11 15.12 0.19
N CYS A 246 -17.50 16.30 0.35
CA CYS A 246 -17.96 17.32 1.27
C CYS A 246 -18.95 18.33 0.66
N GLY A 247 -19.28 18.22 -0.64
CA GLY A 247 -20.16 19.19 -1.33
C GLY A 247 -19.54 20.58 -1.52
N LEU A 248 -18.22 20.67 -1.57
CA LEU A 248 -17.47 21.95 -1.59
C LEU A 248 -16.84 22.25 -2.97
N THR A 249 -17.21 21.51 -4.00
CA THR A 249 -16.70 21.74 -5.36
C THR A 249 -17.04 23.15 -5.81
N GLY A 250 -16.02 23.93 -6.23
CA GLY A 250 -16.15 25.32 -6.63
C GLY A 250 -16.23 26.34 -5.48
N LYS A 251 -16.40 25.89 -4.22
CA LYS A 251 -16.48 26.79 -3.04
C LYS A 251 -15.20 26.84 -2.23
N VAL A 252 -14.38 25.78 -2.28
CA VAL A 252 -13.11 25.75 -1.54
C VAL A 252 -11.97 25.45 -2.49
N THR A 253 -10.89 26.21 -2.36
CA THR A 253 -9.61 25.99 -3.04
C THR A 253 -8.50 25.85 -2.00
N MET A 254 -7.45 25.10 -2.35
CA MET A 254 -6.28 24.93 -1.49
C MET A 254 -5.04 25.17 -2.33
N ASN A 255 -4.22 26.13 -1.92
CA ASN A 255 -3.01 26.48 -2.65
C ASN A 255 -1.85 25.49 -2.38
N GLN A 256 -0.79 25.59 -3.17
CA GLN A 256 0.37 24.73 -3.07
C GLN A 256 1.04 24.81 -1.69
N SER A 257 1.17 26.00 -1.14
CA SER A 257 1.81 26.21 0.16
C SER A 257 1.01 25.59 1.31
N ALA A 258 -0.32 25.58 1.22
CA ALA A 258 -1.17 24.89 2.19
C ALA A 258 -1.01 23.37 2.13
N LEU A 259 -0.99 22.78 0.93
CA LEU A 259 -0.77 21.33 0.77
C LEU A 259 0.61 20.90 1.32
N TYR A 260 1.67 21.63 0.99
CA TYR A 260 2.98 21.36 1.57
C TYR A 260 2.99 21.62 3.08
N GLY A 261 2.30 22.65 3.56
CA GLY A 261 2.16 22.93 4.99
C GLY A 261 1.52 21.76 5.75
N ILE A 262 0.51 21.10 5.16
CA ILE A 262 -0.09 19.89 5.73
C ILE A 262 0.89 18.71 5.71
N ILE A 263 1.56 18.48 4.58
CA ILE A 263 2.51 17.39 4.41
C ILE A 263 3.65 17.50 5.43
N ASP A 264 4.24 18.68 5.54
CA ASP A 264 5.46 18.90 6.34
C ASP A 264 5.17 19.12 7.82
N GLY A 265 3.99 19.67 8.17
CA GLY A 265 3.70 20.09 9.53
C GLY A 265 2.68 19.25 10.29
N TYR A 266 1.87 18.46 9.60
CA TYR A 266 0.76 17.74 10.23
C TYR A 266 0.71 16.24 9.89
N THR A 267 1.57 15.76 8.97
CA THR A 267 1.60 14.35 8.60
C THR A 267 3.02 13.80 8.60
N ARG A 268 3.22 12.63 9.25
CA ARG A 268 4.47 11.87 9.23
C ARG A 268 4.09 10.42 8.94
N GLU A 269 4.12 10.04 7.67
CA GLU A 269 3.70 8.72 7.22
C GLU A 269 4.38 8.35 5.89
N ALA A 270 4.53 7.05 5.63
CA ALA A 270 5.04 6.53 4.36
C ALA A 270 4.07 6.76 3.18
N GLY A 271 2.78 6.58 3.43
CA GLY A 271 1.71 6.75 2.47
C GLY A 271 1.03 8.12 2.51
N VAL A 272 -0.27 8.14 2.21
CA VAL A 272 -1.10 9.35 2.13
C VAL A 272 -2.42 9.24 2.93
N ARG A 273 -2.54 8.25 3.85
CA ARG A 273 -3.78 8.02 4.59
C ARG A 273 -4.09 9.13 5.60
N ASN A 274 -3.08 9.56 6.36
CA ASN A 274 -3.24 10.66 7.31
C ASN A 274 -3.35 11.99 6.58
N LEU A 275 -2.65 12.16 5.44
CA LEU A 275 -2.78 13.32 4.56
C LEU A 275 -4.23 13.47 4.08
N GLU A 276 -4.86 12.39 3.60
CA GLU A 276 -6.28 12.40 3.22
C GLU A 276 -7.19 12.79 4.38
N ARG A 277 -6.95 12.22 5.57
CA ARG A 277 -7.72 12.57 6.79
C ARG A 277 -7.55 14.01 7.20
N THR A 278 -6.34 14.55 7.13
CA THR A 278 -6.04 15.93 7.50
C THR A 278 -6.66 16.91 6.51
N ILE A 279 -6.56 16.65 5.19
CA ILE A 279 -7.27 17.41 4.17
C ILE A 279 -8.78 17.40 4.44
N THR A 280 -9.35 16.23 4.71
CA THR A 280 -10.78 16.11 5.04
C THR A 280 -11.16 16.93 6.28
N SER A 281 -10.31 16.95 7.30
CA SER A 281 -10.53 17.75 8.52
C SER A 281 -10.57 19.23 8.21
N VAL A 282 -9.64 19.74 7.38
CA VAL A 282 -9.64 21.14 6.91
C VAL A 282 -10.93 21.45 6.15
N LEU A 283 -11.29 20.59 5.19
CA LEU A 283 -12.50 20.79 4.38
C LEU A 283 -13.78 20.79 5.21
N ARG A 284 -13.90 19.94 6.24
CA ARG A 284 -15.05 19.95 7.15
C ARG A 284 -15.18 21.25 7.93
N LYS A 285 -14.07 21.88 8.34
CA LYS A 285 -14.08 23.18 9.01
C LYS A 285 -14.47 24.31 8.05
N CYS A 286 -13.99 24.24 6.79
CA CYS A 286 -14.44 25.15 5.74
C CYS A 286 -15.94 24.98 5.44
N ALA A 287 -16.42 23.72 5.38
CA ALA A 287 -17.84 23.43 5.18
C ALA A 287 -18.71 24.04 6.28
N ARG A 288 -18.26 23.99 7.54
CA ARG A 288 -18.98 24.62 8.66
C ARG A 288 -19.09 26.14 8.47
N LYS A 289 -18.00 26.83 8.14
CA LYS A 289 -17.99 28.30 7.91
C LYS A 289 -18.91 28.70 6.74
N ILE A 290 -18.97 27.90 5.69
CA ILE A 290 -19.85 28.14 4.54
C ILE A 290 -21.32 27.85 4.90
N ALA A 291 -21.58 26.76 5.61
CA ALA A 291 -22.93 26.38 6.00
C ALA A 291 -23.56 27.33 7.05
N SER A 292 -22.74 27.95 7.92
CA SER A 292 -23.19 28.98 8.86
C SER A 292 -23.43 30.33 8.19
N GLY A 293 -23.08 30.48 6.90
CA GLY A 293 -23.23 31.75 6.18
C GLY A 293 -22.16 32.80 6.49
N GLU A 294 -21.10 32.43 7.22
CA GLU A 294 -19.98 33.33 7.53
C GLU A 294 -19.19 33.71 6.27
N VAL A 295 -19.08 32.82 5.31
CA VAL A 295 -18.37 33.03 4.04
C VAL A 295 -19.03 32.22 2.91
N GLU A 296 -18.97 32.71 1.68
CA GLU A 296 -19.48 31.98 0.49
C GLU A 296 -18.44 31.02 -0.08
N SER A 297 -17.17 31.36 0.02
CA SER A 297 -16.04 30.55 -0.47
C SER A 297 -14.80 30.72 0.40
N VAL A 298 -13.89 29.76 0.37
CA VAL A 298 -12.66 29.78 1.16
C VAL A 298 -11.47 29.39 0.30
N ALA A 299 -10.45 30.25 0.26
CA ALA A 299 -9.14 29.93 -0.30
C ALA A 299 -8.18 29.57 0.85
N VAL A 300 -7.96 28.27 1.08
CA VAL A 300 -7.09 27.79 2.17
C VAL A 300 -5.63 28.09 1.85
N THR A 301 -4.97 28.82 2.73
CA THR A 301 -3.54 29.15 2.67
C THR A 301 -2.76 28.50 3.82
N ALA A 302 -1.43 28.50 3.72
CA ALA A 302 -0.58 27.96 4.79
C ALA A 302 -0.76 28.68 6.14
N ALA A 303 -1.04 29.99 6.13
CA ALA A 303 -1.27 30.78 7.34
C ALA A 303 -2.54 30.37 8.11
N MET A 304 -3.55 29.85 7.39
CA MET A 304 -4.81 29.40 8.00
C MET A 304 -4.71 28.03 8.66
N LEU A 305 -3.66 27.26 8.37
CA LEU A 305 -3.57 25.88 8.84
C LEU A 305 -3.50 25.77 10.37
N GLU A 306 -2.83 26.69 11.03
CA GLU A 306 -2.72 26.68 12.49
C GLU A 306 -4.08 26.98 13.17
N GLU A 307 -4.88 27.87 12.61
CA GLU A 307 -6.27 28.11 13.05
C GLU A 307 -7.14 26.85 12.80
N LEU A 308 -6.97 26.24 11.62
CA LEU A 308 -7.80 25.12 11.21
C LEU A 308 -7.41 23.78 11.84
N LEU A 309 -6.14 23.53 12.12
CA LEU A 309 -5.62 22.24 12.58
C LEU A 309 -5.01 22.28 13.97
N GLY A 310 -4.74 23.47 14.50
CA GLY A 310 -3.94 23.67 15.72
C GLY A 310 -2.45 23.78 15.43
N PRO A 311 -1.61 23.78 16.47
CA PRO A 311 -0.17 23.86 16.32
C PRO A 311 0.39 22.68 15.50
N ARG A 312 1.50 22.93 14.81
CA ARG A 312 2.17 21.88 14.01
C ARG A 312 2.58 20.71 14.89
N ILE A 313 2.22 19.50 14.46
CA ILE A 313 2.52 18.26 15.16
C ILE A 313 3.94 17.80 14.84
N VAL A 314 4.35 17.96 13.58
CA VAL A 314 5.68 17.61 13.10
C VAL A 314 6.54 18.87 13.15
N LYS A 315 7.56 18.86 14.00
CA LYS A 315 8.57 19.92 14.00
C LYS A 315 9.48 19.70 12.79
N PRO A 316 9.86 20.78 12.07
CA PRO A 316 10.85 20.63 11.01
C PRO A 316 12.14 20.07 11.61
N ASP A 317 12.75 19.10 10.93
CA ASP A 317 14.06 18.60 11.30
C ASP A 317 15.02 19.78 11.35
N PHE A 318 15.58 20.02 12.52
CA PHE A 318 16.65 21.01 12.67
C PHE A 318 17.93 20.39 12.08
N LEU A 319 18.03 20.45 10.76
CA LEU A 319 19.34 20.33 10.14
C LEU A 319 20.21 21.45 10.73
N ASN A 320 21.24 21.09 11.48
CA ASN A 320 22.29 22.05 11.79
C ASN A 320 22.92 22.46 10.47
N ARG A 321 22.42 23.56 9.91
CA ARG A 321 22.90 24.13 8.62
C ARG A 321 24.25 24.85 8.77
N THR A 322 24.69 25.03 10.01
CA THR A 322 25.98 25.64 10.33
C THR A 322 26.95 24.55 10.75
N ASN A 323 28.16 24.57 10.20
CA ASN A 323 29.21 23.68 10.64
C ASN A 323 29.51 23.95 12.13
N ALA A 324 29.32 22.92 12.96
CA ALA A 324 29.63 22.97 14.37
C ALA A 324 30.61 21.83 14.70
N VAL A 325 31.60 22.15 15.53
CA VAL A 325 32.57 21.15 15.98
C VAL A 325 31.85 20.18 16.92
N GLY A 326 32.06 18.88 16.71
CA GLY A 326 31.45 17.84 17.53
C GLY A 326 30.03 17.45 17.13
N ILE A 327 29.50 17.94 16.00
CA ILE A 327 28.18 17.55 15.50
C ILE A 327 28.32 17.06 14.06
N ALA A 328 27.79 15.86 13.79
CA ALA A 328 27.67 15.29 12.46
C ALA A 328 26.20 14.91 12.18
N ASN A 329 25.73 15.18 10.96
CA ASN A 329 24.40 14.74 10.53
C ASN A 329 24.53 13.32 9.97
N GLY A 330 24.08 12.33 10.72
CA GLY A 330 23.86 10.97 10.23
C GLY A 330 22.57 10.88 9.40
N LEU A 331 22.50 9.87 8.56
CA LEU A 331 21.31 9.53 7.80
C LEU A 331 20.70 8.27 8.38
N ALA A 332 19.41 8.31 8.68
CA ALA A 332 18.65 7.17 9.15
C ALA A 332 17.53 6.86 8.16
N TRP A 333 17.29 5.58 7.92
CA TRP A 333 16.11 5.13 7.20
C TRP A 333 15.03 4.73 8.22
N THR A 334 13.81 5.19 7.99
CA THR A 334 12.67 4.88 8.84
C THR A 334 11.51 4.35 8.00
N SER A 335 10.55 3.71 8.63
CA SER A 335 9.32 3.27 7.93
C SER A 335 8.54 4.38 7.25
N VAL A 336 8.83 5.64 7.58
CA VAL A 336 8.17 6.83 7.01
C VAL A 336 9.04 7.59 5.99
N GLY A 337 10.29 7.17 5.80
CA GLY A 337 11.26 7.75 4.86
C GLY A 337 12.63 7.96 5.48
N GLY A 338 13.52 8.63 4.74
CA GLY A 338 14.83 9.03 5.24
C GLY A 338 14.72 10.21 6.21
N GLU A 339 15.49 10.16 7.29
CA GLU A 339 15.61 11.22 8.30
C GLU A 339 17.06 11.56 8.56
N THR A 340 17.30 12.77 9.04
CA THR A 340 18.63 13.16 9.51
C THR A 340 18.69 13.00 11.02
N LEU A 341 19.74 12.36 11.49
CA LEU A 341 20.01 12.14 12.90
C LEU A 341 21.26 12.92 13.27
N PRO A 342 21.17 14.00 14.07
CA PRO A 342 22.35 14.66 14.59
C PRO A 342 23.07 13.70 15.54
N ILE A 343 24.37 13.51 15.35
CA ILE A 343 25.26 12.77 16.24
C ILE A 343 26.16 13.79 16.88
N GLU A 344 26.08 13.89 18.18
CA GLU A 344 26.89 14.83 18.97
C GLU A 344 28.05 14.06 19.61
N VAL A 345 29.27 14.59 19.46
CA VAL A 345 30.46 14.02 20.05
C VAL A 345 31.14 15.06 20.92
N GLN A 346 31.33 14.75 22.18
CA GLN A 346 32.07 15.58 23.14
C GLN A 346 33.36 14.88 23.55
N VAL A 347 34.44 15.64 23.57
CA VAL A 347 35.76 15.19 23.97
C VAL A 347 36.08 15.80 25.33
N MET A 348 36.36 14.97 26.29
CA MET A 348 36.74 15.38 27.65
C MET A 348 38.25 15.07 27.86
N ASP A 349 39.07 16.12 27.96
CA ASP A 349 40.49 16.00 28.22
C ASP A 349 40.75 15.46 29.65
N ASN A 350 41.89 14.84 29.86
CA ASN A 350 42.30 14.21 31.13
C ASN A 350 41.39 13.02 31.56
N GLY A 351 40.85 12.28 30.60
CA GLY A 351 40.10 11.06 30.86
C GLY A 351 40.97 9.80 30.86
N THR A 352 40.31 8.65 30.81
CA THR A 352 40.91 7.31 30.84
C THR A 352 40.83 6.59 29.50
N GLY A 353 40.41 7.27 28.44
CA GLY A 353 40.13 6.68 27.10
C GLY A 353 38.76 6.01 27.02
N LYS A 354 37.86 6.29 27.96
CA LYS A 354 36.52 5.71 28.04
C LYS A 354 35.62 6.25 26.89
N ILE A 355 34.85 5.34 26.32
CA ILE A 355 33.82 5.69 25.33
C ILE A 355 32.47 5.52 26.00
N THR A 356 31.68 6.59 26.07
CA THR A 356 30.32 6.57 26.58
C THR A 356 29.37 6.84 25.42
N VAL A 357 28.39 5.96 25.20
CA VAL A 357 27.40 6.08 24.14
C VAL A 357 26.02 6.20 24.75
N THR A 358 25.24 7.23 24.33
CA THR A 358 23.89 7.50 24.85
C THR A 358 22.92 7.79 23.72
N GLY A 359 21.60 7.64 23.96
CA GLY A 359 20.55 7.97 22.97
C GLY A 359 19.72 6.76 22.52
N SER A 360 19.52 5.74 23.38
CA SER A 360 18.72 4.53 23.07
C SER A 360 19.20 3.79 21.81
N LEU A 361 20.53 3.68 21.67
CA LEU A 361 21.13 2.94 20.56
C LEU A 361 21.10 1.44 20.84
N GLY A 362 20.71 0.66 19.81
CA GLY A 362 20.83 -0.78 19.82
C GLY A 362 22.28 -1.26 19.71
N ASP A 363 22.48 -2.56 19.73
CA ASP A 363 23.83 -3.12 19.80
C ASP A 363 24.66 -2.87 18.55
N VAL A 364 24.03 -2.92 17.36
CA VAL A 364 24.70 -2.61 16.07
C VAL A 364 25.21 -1.17 16.03
N MET A 365 24.42 -0.21 16.50
CA MET A 365 24.82 1.20 16.53
C MET A 365 25.92 1.46 17.58
N LYS A 366 25.92 0.74 18.71
CA LYS A 366 27.00 0.82 19.71
C LYS A 366 28.31 0.28 19.16
N GLU A 367 28.28 -0.85 18.44
CA GLU A 367 29.44 -1.38 17.74
C GLU A 367 29.96 -0.39 16.69
N SER A 368 29.07 0.18 15.89
CA SER A 368 29.42 1.19 14.88
C SER A 368 30.11 2.41 15.51
N ALA A 369 29.61 2.88 16.65
CA ALA A 369 30.25 3.98 17.38
C ALA A 369 31.67 3.63 17.88
N GLN A 370 31.86 2.40 18.41
CA GLN A 370 33.18 1.91 18.84
C GLN A 370 34.14 1.76 17.66
N LEU A 371 33.66 1.23 16.53
CA LEU A 371 34.43 1.10 15.30
C LEU A 371 34.88 2.46 14.78
N ALA A 372 33.98 3.45 14.76
CA ALA A 372 34.31 4.81 14.35
C ALA A 372 35.42 5.44 15.21
N VAL A 373 35.35 5.29 16.53
CA VAL A 373 36.41 5.77 17.44
C VAL A 373 37.73 5.03 17.19
N THR A 374 37.68 3.72 16.98
CA THR A 374 38.87 2.92 16.66
C THR A 374 39.52 3.38 15.37
N TRP A 375 38.71 3.64 14.33
CA TRP A 375 39.16 4.16 13.05
C TRP A 375 39.86 5.51 13.21
N VAL A 376 39.27 6.45 13.94
CA VAL A 376 39.85 7.77 14.24
C VAL A 376 41.18 7.61 14.98
N ARG A 377 41.29 6.69 15.94
CA ARG A 377 42.52 6.44 16.68
C ARG A 377 43.67 5.90 15.78
N VAL A 378 43.35 5.02 14.85
CA VAL A 378 44.32 4.44 13.91
C VAL A 378 44.85 5.49 12.92
N HIS A 379 43.98 6.38 12.45
CA HIS A 379 44.30 7.39 11.44
C HIS A 379 44.60 8.78 12.05
N ALA A 380 44.77 8.87 13.36
CA ALA A 380 44.92 10.16 14.06
C ALA A 380 46.02 11.04 13.47
N GLU A 381 47.20 10.47 13.16
CA GLU A 381 48.35 11.19 12.61
C GLU A 381 48.05 11.77 11.23
N GLU A 382 47.29 11.07 10.38
CA GLU A 382 46.91 11.53 9.04
C GLU A 382 46.05 12.79 9.10
N TYR A 383 45.26 12.94 10.18
CA TYR A 383 44.39 14.10 10.42
C TYR A 383 45.01 15.14 11.35
N GLY A 384 46.31 15.01 11.68
CA GLY A 384 46.99 15.96 12.55
C GLY A 384 46.54 15.93 14.01
N ILE A 385 45.96 14.81 14.47
CA ILE A 385 45.52 14.62 15.83
C ILE A 385 46.63 13.89 16.60
N ASP A 386 47.01 14.41 17.78
CA ASP A 386 47.95 13.75 18.65
C ASP A 386 47.38 12.41 19.23
N PRO A 387 47.96 11.24 18.88
CA PRO A 387 47.51 9.94 19.34
C PRO A 387 47.55 9.79 20.89
N GLU A 388 48.52 10.43 21.55
CA GLU A 388 48.65 10.36 23.03
C GLU A 388 47.55 11.17 23.71
N ARG A 389 47.10 12.26 23.11
CA ARG A 389 45.90 13.00 23.55
C ARG A 389 44.65 12.16 23.45
N LEU A 390 44.42 11.46 22.32
CA LEU A 390 43.26 10.59 22.09
C LEU A 390 43.23 9.41 23.07
N LYS A 391 44.37 8.92 23.54
CA LYS A 391 44.43 7.88 24.56
C LYS A 391 44.01 8.39 25.95
N LYS A 392 44.19 9.66 26.22
CA LYS A 392 43.94 10.31 27.52
C LYS A 392 42.68 11.15 27.57
N CYS A 393 41.82 11.08 26.54
CA CYS A 393 40.53 11.74 26.54
C CYS A 393 39.39 10.73 26.62
N ASP A 394 38.33 11.08 27.33
CA ASP A 394 37.08 10.35 27.28
C ASP A 394 36.18 10.93 26.17
N LEU A 395 35.49 10.05 25.49
CA LEU A 395 34.59 10.41 24.39
C LEU A 395 33.14 10.12 24.80
N HIS A 396 32.27 11.11 24.62
CA HIS A 396 30.84 10.94 24.81
C HIS A 396 30.14 11.12 23.46
N ILE A 397 29.55 10.06 22.95
CA ILE A 397 28.77 10.04 21.71
C ILE A 397 27.31 10.01 22.08
N HIS A 398 26.56 11.00 21.63
CA HIS A 398 25.15 11.13 21.90
C HIS A 398 24.36 11.21 20.60
N ALA A 399 23.33 10.37 20.45
CA ALA A 399 22.35 10.49 19.38
C ALA A 399 21.02 10.96 20.02
N PRO A 400 20.68 12.26 19.92
CA PRO A 400 19.46 12.81 20.49
C PRO A 400 18.21 12.11 19.93
N GLU A 401 17.06 12.27 20.56
CA GLU A 401 15.79 11.56 20.31
C GLU A 401 15.70 10.19 21.01
N GLY A 402 15.77 10.23 22.35
CA GLY A 402 15.79 9.05 23.22
C GLY A 402 14.51 8.20 23.28
N ALA A 403 13.42 8.58 22.59
CA ALA A 403 12.15 7.84 22.69
C ALA A 403 12.01 6.69 21.65
N VAL A 404 12.86 6.65 20.65
CA VAL A 404 12.80 5.61 19.58
C VAL A 404 14.10 4.79 19.63
N PRO A 405 14.03 3.47 19.82
CA PRO A 405 15.20 2.60 19.68
C PRO A 405 15.79 2.72 18.26
N LYS A 406 17.12 2.81 18.18
CA LYS A 406 17.86 2.95 16.91
C LYS A 406 18.81 1.77 16.81
N ASP A 407 18.57 0.92 15.83
CA ASP A 407 19.39 -0.28 15.61
C ASP A 407 19.64 -0.48 14.13
N GLY A 408 20.53 0.32 13.56
CA GLY A 408 21.03 0.16 12.19
C GLY A 408 20.07 0.55 11.10
#